data_1f77119c1c7a650517cd5749de275b57
#
_entry.id   1f77119c1c7a650517cd5749de275b57
#
_cell.length_a   1.000
_cell.length_b   1.000
_cell.length_c   1.000
_cell.angle_alpha   90.00
_cell.angle_beta   90.00
_cell.angle_gamma   90.00
#
_symmetry.space_group_name_H-M   'P 1'
#
loop_
_entity.id
_entity.type
_entity.pdbx_description
1 polymer ?
#
loop_
_entity_poly.entity_id
_entity_poly.type
_entity_poly.pdbx_seq_one_letter_code
_entity_poly.pdbx_strand_id
1 'polypeptide(L)'
;DEERDLSPWLGNVMQQEAFNKLYSVSERVRICRNKRLQQDFDYLQASNNLHFMSTKPGSYGGYRGIYDTPYDAFINYMNILGDFITRVNNLFPDVDNDELNSLLTTIKNQEDELEIKDKEIEKLQHMMRHLETPKGEQTIKGTKKKTTVRKTKK
;
A
#
# COMPACT_ATOMS: atom_id res chain seq x y z
N ASP A 1 -6.22 -10.10 29.60
CA ASP A 1 -6.55 -9.46 28.32
C ASP A 1 -5.30 -8.73 27.83
N GLU A 2 -4.61 -9.33 26.84
CA GLU A 2 -3.50 -8.65 26.18
C GLU A 2 -4.10 -7.53 25.32
N GLU A 3 -3.92 -6.31 25.77
CA GLU A 3 -4.28 -5.14 24.97
C GLU A 3 -3.46 -5.19 23.66
N ARG A 4 -4.16 -5.41 22.55
CA ARG A 4 -3.59 -5.34 21.19
C ARG A 4 -3.38 -3.87 20.85
N ASP A 5 -2.31 -3.29 21.36
CA ASP A 5 -1.95 -1.90 21.10
C ASP A 5 -0.64 -1.80 20.29
N LEU A 6 -0.35 -0.61 19.81
CA LEU A 6 0.88 -0.32 19.06
C LEU A 6 2.05 0.10 19.97
N SER A 7 1.89 0.07 21.30
CA SER A 7 2.91 0.54 22.24
C SER A 7 4.27 -0.18 22.14
N PRO A 8 4.36 -1.46 21.71
CA PRO A 8 5.66 -2.10 21.47
C PRO A 8 6.47 -1.44 20.34
N TRP A 9 5.81 -0.73 19.41
CA TRP A 9 6.44 -0.11 18.23
C TRP A 9 6.41 1.41 18.21
N LEU A 10 5.43 2.04 18.91
CA LEU A 10 5.21 3.49 18.92
C LEU A 10 4.94 4.03 20.34
N GLY A 11 5.34 3.31 21.37
CA GLY A 11 5.01 3.61 22.75
C GLY A 11 5.92 4.62 23.43
N ASN A 12 7.06 5.00 22.84
CA ASN A 12 7.98 5.97 23.41
C ASN A 12 8.49 7.01 22.40
N VAL A 13 9.14 8.04 22.90
CA VAL A 13 9.61 9.18 22.11
C VAL A 13 10.65 8.75 21.06
N MET A 14 11.56 7.82 21.38
CA MET A 14 12.58 7.34 20.46
C MET A 14 11.95 6.65 19.23
N GLN A 15 10.94 5.81 19.46
CA GLN A 15 10.21 5.13 18.42
C GLN A 15 9.44 6.11 17.53
N GLN A 16 8.78 7.10 18.14
CA GLN A 16 8.04 8.13 17.43
C GLN A 16 8.97 9.01 16.58
N GLU A 17 10.12 9.41 17.13
CA GLU A 17 11.10 10.20 16.40
C GLU A 17 11.68 9.42 15.20
N ALA A 18 12.08 8.16 15.41
CA ALA A 18 12.58 7.29 14.37
C ALA A 18 11.55 7.09 13.26
N PHE A 19 10.30 6.84 13.62
CA PHE A 19 9.19 6.69 12.69
C PHE A 19 8.96 7.97 11.87
N ASN A 20 8.78 9.11 12.54
CA ASN A 20 8.52 10.37 11.86
C ASN A 20 9.67 10.75 10.91
N LYS A 21 10.90 10.55 11.33
CA LYS A 21 12.07 10.87 10.52
C LYS A 21 12.21 9.94 9.31
N LEU A 22 11.90 8.65 9.44
CA LEU A 22 11.86 7.72 8.32
C LEU A 22 10.83 8.16 7.28
N TYR A 23 9.61 8.44 7.71
CA TYR A 23 8.52 8.79 6.80
C TYR A 23 8.60 10.21 6.24
N SER A 24 9.45 11.09 6.79
CA SER A 24 9.70 12.42 6.23
C SER A 24 10.31 12.40 4.82
N VAL A 25 10.92 11.28 4.42
CA VAL A 25 11.53 11.11 3.08
C VAL A 25 10.77 10.12 2.19
N SER A 26 9.66 9.55 2.67
CA SER A 26 8.90 8.50 1.98
C SER A 26 8.49 8.88 0.56
N GLU A 27 7.97 10.10 0.37
CA GLU A 27 7.55 10.59 -0.94
C GLU A 27 8.72 10.76 -1.90
N ARG A 28 9.86 11.27 -1.41
CA ARG A 28 11.09 11.39 -2.23
C ARG A 28 11.58 10.02 -2.70
N VAL A 29 11.54 9.02 -1.81
CA VAL A 29 11.92 7.64 -2.14
C VAL A 29 10.96 7.04 -3.16
N ARG A 30 9.67 7.31 -3.06
CA ARG A 30 8.64 6.82 -3.98
C ARG A 30 8.85 7.35 -5.40
N ILE A 31 9.19 8.64 -5.54
CA ILE A 31 9.39 9.27 -6.85
C ILE A 31 10.80 9.00 -7.41
N CYS A 32 11.81 8.77 -6.57
CA CYS A 32 13.15 8.47 -7.04
C CYS A 32 13.18 7.12 -7.72
N ARG A 33 13.11 6.89 -8.93
CA ARG A 33 13.11 5.59 -9.63
C ARG A 33 14.37 4.73 -9.35
N ASN A 34 14.98 4.90 -8.17
CA ASN A 34 16.16 4.16 -7.72
C ASN A 34 15.74 2.96 -6.88
N LYS A 35 15.71 1.78 -7.51
CA LYS A 35 15.31 0.52 -6.86
C LYS A 35 16.11 0.18 -5.61
N ARG A 36 17.38 0.55 -5.55
CA ARG A 36 18.23 0.26 -4.38
C ARG A 36 17.81 1.10 -3.18
N LEU A 37 17.52 2.38 -3.39
CA LEU A 37 17.01 3.23 -2.30
C LEU A 37 15.60 2.82 -1.86
N GLN A 38 14.75 2.39 -2.77
CA GLN A 38 13.44 1.83 -2.42
C GLN A 38 13.59 0.57 -1.56
N GLN A 39 14.48 -0.32 -1.92
CA GLN A 39 14.77 -1.52 -1.14
C GLN A 39 15.38 -1.20 0.24
N ASP A 40 16.32 -0.25 0.32
CA ASP A 40 16.88 0.21 1.59
C ASP A 40 15.78 0.81 2.50
N PHE A 41 14.83 1.56 1.91
CA PHE A 41 13.67 2.10 2.62
C PHE A 41 12.77 0.99 3.17
N ASP A 42 12.50 -0.05 2.37
CA ASP A 42 11.71 -1.21 2.81
C ASP A 42 12.37 -1.92 4.01
N TYR A 43 13.69 -2.08 4.01
CA TYR A 43 14.41 -2.64 5.16
C TYR A 43 14.34 -1.75 6.40
N LEU A 44 14.39 -0.43 6.24
CA LEU A 44 14.27 0.51 7.35
C LEU A 44 12.87 0.51 7.96
N GLN A 45 11.83 0.17 7.19
CA GLN A 45 10.44 0.04 7.67
C GLN A 45 10.20 -1.25 8.48
N ALA A 46 11.14 -2.18 8.53
CA ALA A 46 10.94 -3.42 9.26
C ALA A 46 10.56 -3.14 10.72
N SER A 47 9.43 -3.69 11.16
CA SER A 47 8.86 -3.43 12.49
C SER A 47 9.81 -3.77 13.64
N ASN A 48 10.73 -4.71 13.45
CA ASN A 48 11.75 -5.08 14.42
C ASN A 48 12.65 -3.89 14.78
N ASN A 49 12.95 -3.01 13.83
CA ASN A 49 13.79 -1.82 14.09
C ASN A 49 13.17 -0.95 15.19
N LEU A 50 11.87 -0.73 15.13
CA LEU A 50 11.16 0.03 16.17
C LEU A 50 10.96 -0.79 17.45
N HIS A 51 10.73 -2.09 17.33
CA HIS A 51 10.53 -2.96 18.49
C HIS A 51 11.78 -3.03 19.39
N PHE A 52 12.98 -3.03 18.83
CA PHE A 52 14.23 -3.00 19.60
C PHE A 52 14.39 -1.74 20.46
N MET A 53 13.72 -0.65 20.13
CA MET A 53 13.72 0.60 20.88
C MET A 53 12.64 0.63 21.98
N SER A 54 11.84 -0.44 22.14
CA SER A 54 10.75 -0.48 23.09
C SER A 54 11.26 -0.50 24.51
N THR A 55 10.65 0.33 25.36
CA THR A 55 10.87 0.35 26.81
C THR A 55 9.79 -0.40 27.58
N LYS A 56 8.81 -0.99 26.88
CA LYS A 56 7.70 -1.75 27.49
C LYS A 56 8.21 -3.02 28.17
N PRO A 57 7.87 -3.28 29.44
CA PRO A 57 8.24 -4.53 30.10
C PRO A 57 7.69 -5.73 29.32
N GLY A 58 8.54 -6.74 29.10
CA GLY A 58 8.15 -7.94 28.33
C GLY A 58 8.38 -7.85 26.81
N SER A 59 8.57 -6.67 26.23
CA SER A 59 8.92 -6.52 24.81
C SER A 59 10.29 -7.15 24.47
N TYR A 60 11.14 -7.31 25.45
CA TYR A 60 12.49 -7.87 25.30
C TYR A 60 12.58 -9.40 25.26
N GLY A 61 11.47 -10.11 25.38
CA GLY A 61 11.45 -11.54 25.67
C GLY A 61 12.16 -12.47 24.69
N GLY A 62 12.50 -12.03 23.49
CA GLY A 62 13.10 -12.89 22.46
C GLY A 62 14.36 -12.35 21.79
N TYR A 63 14.73 -11.09 21.99
CA TYR A 63 15.80 -10.44 21.21
C TYR A 63 16.94 -9.87 22.06
N ARG A 64 17.06 -10.32 23.32
CA ARG A 64 18.25 -9.99 24.13
C ARG A 64 19.49 -10.53 23.43
N GLY A 65 20.38 -9.65 23.02
CA GLY A 65 21.67 -10.03 22.45
C GLY A 65 22.07 -9.30 21.18
N ILE A 66 21.15 -8.50 20.56
CA ILE A 66 21.50 -7.64 19.42
C ILE A 66 21.95 -6.27 19.92
N TYR A 67 21.22 -5.71 20.90
CA TYR A 67 21.52 -4.44 21.54
C TYR A 67 21.49 -4.58 23.06
N ASP A 68 22.36 -3.90 23.75
CA ASP A 68 22.42 -3.90 25.21
C ASP A 68 21.26 -3.10 25.83
N THR A 69 20.86 -2.02 25.17
CA THR A 69 19.77 -1.14 25.61
C THR A 69 18.89 -0.69 24.43
N PRO A 70 17.62 -0.29 24.67
CA PRO A 70 16.79 0.35 23.65
C PRO A 70 17.40 1.62 23.07
N TYR A 71 18.20 2.33 23.85
CA TYR A 71 18.88 3.53 23.41
C TYR A 71 20.00 3.20 22.39
N ASP A 72 20.72 2.12 22.58
CA ASP A 72 21.74 1.67 21.62
C ASP A 72 21.08 1.29 20.28
N ALA A 73 19.93 0.63 20.34
CA ALA A 73 19.13 0.33 19.13
C ALA A 73 18.70 1.62 18.43
N PHE A 74 18.24 2.62 19.19
CA PHE A 74 17.84 3.91 18.65
C PHE A 74 19.00 4.65 18.00
N ILE A 75 20.14 4.76 18.65
CA ILE A 75 21.32 5.46 18.12
C ILE A 75 21.81 4.77 16.84
N ASN A 76 21.92 3.44 16.85
CA ASN A 76 22.34 2.71 15.67
C ASN A 76 21.39 2.91 14.49
N TYR A 77 20.07 2.80 14.74
CA TYR A 77 19.06 3.04 13.72
C TYR A 77 19.11 4.45 13.17
N MET A 78 19.23 5.47 14.04
CA MET A 78 19.28 6.88 13.64
C MET A 78 20.52 7.22 12.81
N ASN A 79 21.66 6.56 13.09
CA ASN A 79 22.89 6.72 12.27
C ASN A 79 22.66 6.17 10.85
N ILE A 80 22.08 4.96 10.72
CA ILE A 80 21.79 4.35 9.43
C ILE A 80 20.75 5.19 8.67
N LEU A 81 19.69 5.64 9.37
CA LEU A 81 18.66 6.49 8.80
C LEU A 81 19.21 7.85 8.35
N GLY A 82 20.13 8.44 9.10
CA GLY A 82 20.80 9.69 8.74
C GLY A 82 21.60 9.57 7.44
N ASP A 83 22.37 8.49 7.28
CA ASP A 83 23.06 8.20 6.02
C ASP A 83 22.06 7.99 4.86
N PHE A 84 21.01 7.23 5.10
CA PHE A 84 19.96 7.00 4.12
C PHE A 84 19.33 8.29 3.65
N ILE A 85 18.91 9.18 4.58
CA ILE A 85 18.32 10.49 4.29
C ILE A 85 19.29 11.36 3.47
N THR A 86 20.58 11.35 3.82
CA THR A 86 21.59 12.08 3.06
C THR A 86 21.69 11.58 1.62
N ARG A 87 21.66 10.27 1.42
CA ARG A 87 21.66 9.67 0.06
C ARG A 87 20.41 10.04 -0.72
N VAL A 88 19.23 10.06 -0.09
CA VAL A 88 17.98 10.49 -0.73
C VAL A 88 18.06 11.97 -1.10
N ASN A 89 18.49 12.84 -0.19
CA ASN A 89 18.56 14.28 -0.43
C ASN A 89 19.56 14.64 -1.55
N ASN A 90 20.65 13.89 -1.68
CA ASN A 90 21.63 14.10 -2.76
C ASN A 90 21.07 13.84 -4.16
N LEU A 91 19.93 13.15 -4.28
CA LEU A 91 19.24 12.99 -5.57
C LEU A 91 18.41 14.23 -5.96
N PHE A 92 18.19 15.15 -5.02
CA PHE A 92 17.37 16.35 -5.21
C PHE A 92 18.13 17.61 -4.74
N PRO A 93 19.35 17.89 -5.29
CA PRO A 93 20.26 18.92 -4.76
C PRO A 93 19.76 20.34 -4.97
N ASP A 94 18.89 20.57 -5.96
CA ASP A 94 18.56 21.91 -6.45
C ASP A 94 17.12 22.34 -6.13
N VAL A 95 16.40 21.60 -5.32
CA VAL A 95 14.99 21.91 -5.02
C VAL A 95 14.87 22.39 -3.58
N ASP A 96 14.46 23.64 -3.41
CA ASP A 96 14.08 24.17 -2.10
C ASP A 96 13.05 23.22 -1.46
N ASN A 97 13.24 22.88 -0.19
CA ASN A 97 12.41 21.88 0.49
C ASN A 97 10.91 22.21 0.41
N ASP A 98 10.57 23.49 0.40
CA ASP A 98 9.18 23.94 0.32
C ASP A 98 8.59 23.76 -1.09
N GLU A 99 9.37 24.02 -2.14
CA GLU A 99 8.96 23.78 -3.52
C GLU A 99 8.82 22.28 -3.81
N LEU A 100 9.77 21.48 -3.34
CA LEU A 100 9.68 20.03 -3.45
C LEU A 100 8.43 19.48 -2.74
N ASN A 101 8.16 19.91 -1.53
CA ASN A 101 6.98 19.49 -0.76
C ASN A 101 5.68 19.89 -1.47
N SER A 102 5.63 21.07 -2.06
CA SER A 102 4.50 21.53 -2.86
C SER A 102 4.27 20.67 -4.11
N LEU A 103 5.34 20.35 -4.84
CA LEU A 103 5.27 19.48 -6.01
C LEU A 103 4.84 18.06 -5.62
N LEU A 104 5.38 17.53 -4.52
CA LEU A 104 5.00 16.21 -4.00
C LEU A 104 3.53 16.13 -3.61
N THR A 105 3.01 17.18 -2.96
CA THR A 105 1.58 17.26 -2.61
C THR A 105 0.72 17.28 -3.87
N THR A 106 1.16 18.02 -4.91
CA THR A 106 0.45 18.08 -6.18
C THR A 106 0.43 16.70 -6.88
N ILE A 107 1.56 16.00 -6.92
CA ILE A 107 1.66 14.67 -7.51
C ILE A 107 0.72 13.69 -6.78
N LYS A 108 0.73 13.71 -5.46
CA LYS A 108 -0.14 12.85 -4.65
C LYS A 108 -1.63 13.12 -4.94
N ASN A 109 -2.03 14.37 -4.98
CA ASN A 109 -3.41 14.73 -5.30
C ASN A 109 -3.83 14.24 -6.70
N GLN A 110 -2.92 14.33 -7.68
CA GLN A 110 -3.18 13.84 -9.03
C GLN A 110 -3.28 12.30 -9.08
N GLU A 111 -2.48 11.58 -8.30
CA GLU A 111 -2.57 10.11 -8.20
C GLU A 111 -3.89 9.68 -7.58
N ASP A 112 -4.33 10.35 -6.50
CA ASP A 112 -5.62 10.09 -5.86
C ASP A 112 -6.79 10.35 -6.83
N GLU A 113 -6.72 11.42 -7.63
CA GLU A 113 -7.71 11.71 -8.67
C GLU A 113 -7.73 10.64 -9.78
N LEU A 114 -6.56 10.16 -10.19
CA LEU A 114 -6.47 9.08 -11.18
C LEU A 114 -7.10 7.79 -10.66
N GLU A 115 -6.82 7.42 -9.41
CA GLU A 115 -7.42 6.24 -8.80
C GLU A 115 -8.96 6.31 -8.73
N ILE A 116 -9.49 7.50 -8.43
CA ILE A 116 -10.95 7.72 -8.42
C ILE A 116 -11.52 7.55 -9.84
N LYS A 117 -10.86 8.13 -10.85
CA LYS A 117 -11.30 8.02 -12.25
C LYS A 117 -11.21 6.60 -12.79
N ASP A 118 -10.17 5.86 -12.43
CA ASP A 118 -10.02 4.46 -12.82
C ASP A 118 -11.16 3.60 -12.25
N LYS A 119 -11.51 3.79 -10.97
CA LYS A 119 -12.66 3.13 -10.35
C LYS A 119 -14.00 3.49 -11.02
N GLU A 120 -14.14 4.72 -11.50
CA GLU A 120 -15.33 5.16 -12.23
C GLU A 120 -15.39 4.53 -13.63
N ILE A 121 -14.26 4.47 -14.32
CA ILE A 121 -14.14 3.79 -15.62
C ILE A 121 -14.50 2.30 -15.49
N GLU A 122 -14.00 1.61 -14.48
CA GLU A 122 -14.34 0.21 -14.24
C GLU A 122 -15.86 0.02 -14.01
N LYS A 123 -16.47 0.90 -13.22
CA LYS A 123 -17.93 0.86 -12.98
C LYS A 123 -18.71 1.08 -14.28
N LEU A 124 -18.30 2.06 -15.09
CA LEU A 124 -18.97 2.34 -16.37
C LEU A 124 -18.81 1.18 -17.36
N GLN A 125 -17.60 0.58 -17.45
CA GLN A 125 -17.38 -0.60 -18.27
C GLN A 125 -18.20 -1.80 -17.82
N HIS A 126 -18.35 -1.98 -16.52
CA HIS A 126 -19.21 -3.04 -15.96
C HIS A 126 -20.68 -2.82 -16.33
N MET A 127 -21.18 -1.59 -16.21
CA MET A 127 -22.54 -1.23 -16.61
C MET A 127 -22.77 -1.42 -18.11
N MET A 128 -21.83 -1.02 -18.95
CA MET A 128 -21.90 -1.22 -20.40
C MET A 128 -21.99 -2.72 -20.77
N ARG A 129 -21.17 -3.56 -20.15
CA ARG A 129 -21.23 -5.01 -20.36
C ARG A 129 -22.60 -5.62 -20.00
N HIS A 130 -23.25 -5.08 -18.96
CA HIS A 130 -24.60 -5.50 -18.59
C HIS A 130 -25.71 -5.01 -19.54
N LEU A 131 -25.46 -3.91 -20.24
CA LEU A 131 -26.39 -3.40 -21.25
C LEU A 131 -26.24 -4.11 -22.61
N GLU A 132 -25.04 -4.60 -22.90
CA GLU A 132 -24.71 -5.32 -24.14
C GLU A 132 -25.11 -6.81 -24.11
N THR A 133 -25.49 -7.39 -22.95
CA THR A 133 -26.08 -8.72 -22.90
C THR A 133 -27.49 -8.63 -23.46
N PRO A 134 -27.78 -9.19 -24.66
CA PRO A 134 -29.12 -9.11 -25.25
C PRO A 134 -30.10 -9.89 -24.39
N LYS A 135 -31.15 -9.21 -23.92
CA LYS A 135 -32.39 -9.82 -23.48
C LYS A 135 -33.04 -10.46 -24.71
N GLY A 136 -32.77 -11.74 -24.95
CA GLY A 136 -33.43 -12.33 -26.09
C GLY A 136 -33.08 -13.79 -26.32
N GLU A 137 -33.66 -14.65 -25.55
CA GLU A 137 -34.22 -15.90 -26.10
C GLU A 137 -35.42 -16.30 -25.24
N GLN A 138 -36.51 -15.64 -25.49
CA GLN A 138 -37.80 -16.24 -25.17
C GLN A 138 -38.05 -17.38 -26.17
N THR A 139 -37.83 -18.57 -25.71
CA THR A 139 -38.17 -19.82 -26.43
C THR A 139 -39.65 -19.86 -26.71
N ILE A 140 -40.02 -19.59 -27.95
CA ILE A 140 -41.37 -19.86 -28.46
C ILE A 140 -41.50 -21.38 -28.52
N LYS A 141 -42.19 -22.00 -27.56
CA LYS A 141 -42.65 -23.37 -27.61
C LYS A 141 -43.74 -23.47 -28.70
N GLY A 142 -43.35 -23.80 -29.92
CA GLY A 142 -44.26 -24.11 -30.99
C GLY A 142 -45.04 -25.39 -30.69
N THR A 143 -46.32 -25.23 -30.64
CA THR A 143 -47.32 -26.30 -30.55
C THR A 143 -47.23 -27.22 -31.78
N LYS A 144 -46.78 -28.46 -31.58
CA LYS A 144 -46.90 -29.52 -32.58
C LYS A 144 -48.34 -29.96 -32.74
N LYS A 145 -49.03 -29.53 -33.84
CA LYS A 145 -50.27 -30.14 -34.32
C LYS A 145 -49.93 -31.53 -34.86
N LYS A 146 -50.53 -32.57 -34.28
CA LYS A 146 -50.56 -33.93 -34.81
C LYS A 146 -51.48 -33.97 -36.04
N THR A 147 -50.90 -34.20 -37.20
CA THR A 147 -51.66 -34.52 -38.41
C THR A 147 -51.73 -36.05 -38.54
N THR A 148 -52.89 -36.58 -38.33
CA THR A 148 -53.23 -38.00 -38.51
C THR A 148 -53.38 -38.28 -40.01
N VAL A 149 -52.52 -39.05 -40.62
CA VAL A 149 -52.68 -39.53 -41.99
C VAL A 149 -53.38 -40.87 -41.95
N ARG A 150 -54.62 -40.90 -42.47
CA ARG A 150 -55.39 -42.11 -42.74
C ARG A 150 -54.79 -42.86 -43.93
N LYS A 151 -54.37 -44.07 -43.71
CA LYS A 151 -54.14 -45.03 -44.80
C LYS A 151 -55.46 -45.59 -45.32
N THR A 152 -55.74 -45.38 -46.60
CA THR A 152 -56.71 -46.16 -47.33
C THR A 152 -56.00 -47.19 -48.19
N LYS A 153 -56.44 -48.44 -48.07
CA LYS A 153 -56.07 -49.56 -48.92
C LYS A 153 -56.75 -49.45 -50.31
N LYS A 154 -55.99 -49.66 -51.32
CA LYS A 154 -56.33 -50.67 -52.39
C LYS A 154 -55.03 -51.06 -53.12
#